data_be954df5dae81e6dc3c45777f0e5d983
#
_entry.id   be954df5dae81e6dc3c45777f0e5d983
#
_cell.length_a   1.000
_cell.length_b   1.000
_cell.length_c   1.000
_cell.angle_alpha   90.00
_cell.angle_beta   90.00
_cell.angle_gamma   90.00
#
_symmetry.space_group_name_H-M   'P 1'
#
loop_
_entity.id
_entity.type
_entity.pdbx_description
1 polymer ?
#
loop_
_entity_poly.entity_id
_entity_poly.type
_entity_poly.pdbx_seq_one_letter_code
_entity_poly.pdbx_strand_id
1 'polypeptide(L)'
;MPIAGSKEERKFAPVILAGGSGTRFWPRSRKARAKQVLALDGERTMIQQTVERLAPLADSAQIWVITNDLLDNLIAEQLPEVPRDHILREPAARNTAPACALAGFLLEATQPETVIGIFPADHVVKNQVRFVEIVRAGIALAASGDRIVVLGVPPTRAETGYGYIELGAEVAVANGEIAPRRVKRFTEKPNAALAEQFVASGNYVWNAGIFLWSARTLANAIREHQPKMALLMERIAEAHRTSQAEFERVFAEVYPQCENISVDYAVLEPRSVKGEAKSEIYCLPGDFDWNDLGCWSALHEHAAGCPPENVSVANVFEGQDPLCISIDSTGNYVHAPGKVIALVGVNNLVVVQTEDALLITTRERSQDVGAVVAKLKSAGREDLI
;
A
#
# COMPACT_ATOMS: atom_id res chain seq x y z
N MET A 1 10.78 -42.94 8.64
CA MET A 1 10.66 -42.66 7.22
C MET A 1 10.02 -41.30 7.10
N PRO A 2 10.68 -40.24 6.62
CA PRO A 2 10.06 -38.96 6.35
C PRO A 2 9.27 -39.09 5.06
N ILE A 3 7.99 -38.76 5.11
CA ILE A 3 7.09 -38.66 3.98
C ILE A 3 7.55 -37.44 3.16
N ALA A 4 8.16 -37.69 2.01
CA ALA A 4 8.41 -36.66 1.00
C ALA A 4 7.04 -36.24 0.44
N GLY A 5 6.44 -35.20 1.01
CA GLY A 5 5.31 -34.52 0.40
C GLY A 5 5.81 -33.80 -0.84
N SER A 6 5.20 -34.13 -1.99
CA SER A 6 5.34 -33.39 -3.23
C SER A 6 5.17 -31.89 -2.92
N LYS A 7 6.14 -31.06 -3.39
CA LYS A 7 5.95 -29.63 -3.49
C LYS A 7 4.85 -29.38 -4.54
N GLU A 8 3.59 -29.48 -4.15
CA GLU A 8 2.53 -28.78 -4.89
C GLU A 8 2.91 -27.29 -4.82
N GLU A 9 3.13 -26.73 -5.97
CA GLU A 9 3.37 -25.30 -6.12
C GLU A 9 2.19 -24.56 -5.51
N ARG A 10 2.41 -23.98 -4.32
CA ARG A 10 1.34 -23.30 -3.58
C ARG A 10 0.89 -22.11 -4.41
N LYS A 11 -0.39 -22.10 -4.80
CA LYS A 11 -0.96 -21.02 -5.59
C LYS A 11 -0.90 -19.72 -4.80
N PHE A 12 -0.34 -18.69 -5.40
CA PHE A 12 -0.24 -17.35 -4.84
C PHE A 12 -0.88 -16.35 -5.79
N ALA A 13 -1.74 -15.49 -5.27
CA ALA A 13 -2.42 -14.44 -6.01
C ALA A 13 -2.10 -13.08 -5.36
N PRO A 14 -1.15 -12.32 -5.93
CA PRO A 14 -0.96 -10.93 -5.53
C PRO A 14 -2.17 -10.09 -5.93
N VAL A 15 -2.66 -9.28 -4.98
CA VAL A 15 -3.74 -8.31 -5.18
C VAL A 15 -3.20 -6.92 -4.88
N ILE A 16 -3.13 -6.07 -5.89
CA ILE A 16 -2.60 -4.72 -5.80
C ILE A 16 -3.77 -3.75 -5.60
N LEU A 17 -3.76 -3.00 -4.48
CA LEU A 17 -4.75 -1.97 -4.20
C LEU A 17 -4.32 -0.64 -4.79
N ALA A 18 -5.05 -0.15 -5.79
CA ALA A 18 -4.71 1.04 -6.58
C ALA A 18 -5.85 2.10 -6.62
N GLY A 19 -6.66 2.18 -5.56
CA GLY A 19 -7.85 3.07 -5.49
C GLY A 19 -7.60 4.47 -4.90
N GLY A 20 -6.42 4.74 -4.32
CA GLY A 20 -6.11 5.99 -3.63
C GLY A 20 -6.01 7.21 -4.56
N SER A 21 -6.38 8.40 -4.09
CA SER A 21 -6.32 9.64 -4.87
C SER A 21 -4.97 10.35 -4.84
N GLY A 22 -4.10 10.04 -3.85
CA GLY A 22 -2.75 10.61 -3.73
C GLY A 22 -2.68 12.14 -3.65
N THR A 23 -3.70 12.82 -3.11
CA THR A 23 -3.86 14.28 -3.13
C THR A 23 -2.69 15.08 -2.55
N ARG A 24 -1.88 14.48 -1.66
CA ARG A 24 -0.69 15.12 -1.08
C ARG A 24 0.45 15.33 -2.07
N PHE A 25 0.38 14.69 -3.25
CA PHE A 25 1.32 14.90 -4.36
C PHE A 25 0.82 15.90 -5.42
N TRP A 26 -0.26 16.67 -5.09
CA TRP A 26 -0.60 17.81 -5.92
C TRP A 26 0.60 18.76 -6.06
N PRO A 27 0.91 19.34 -7.24
CA PRO A 27 0.16 19.33 -8.48
C PRO A 27 0.48 18.17 -9.45
N ARG A 28 1.39 17.25 -9.15
CA ARG A 28 1.65 16.10 -10.04
C ARG A 28 0.52 15.06 -10.00
N SER A 29 -0.08 14.84 -8.81
CA SER A 29 -1.25 13.96 -8.71
C SER A 29 -2.53 14.72 -9.04
N ARG A 30 -3.44 14.04 -9.76
CA ARG A 30 -4.79 14.47 -10.13
C ARG A 30 -5.74 13.29 -9.95
N LYS A 31 -7.07 13.51 -9.94
CA LYS A 31 -8.07 12.44 -9.87
C LYS A 31 -7.84 11.35 -10.92
N ALA A 32 -7.63 11.77 -12.19
CA ALA A 32 -7.37 10.84 -13.28
C ALA A 32 -5.89 10.43 -13.44
N ARG A 33 -5.01 10.90 -12.56
CA ARG A 33 -3.58 10.60 -12.56
C ARG A 33 -3.05 10.60 -11.14
N ALA A 34 -3.55 9.66 -10.34
CA ALA A 34 -3.21 9.54 -8.94
C ALA A 34 -1.77 9.01 -8.73
N LYS A 35 -1.28 9.06 -7.50
CA LYS A 35 0.11 8.76 -7.12
C LYS A 35 0.62 7.43 -7.72
N GLN A 36 -0.18 6.38 -7.67
CA GLN A 36 0.21 5.03 -8.11
C GLN A 36 0.54 4.93 -9.60
N VAL A 37 0.00 5.82 -10.42
CA VAL A 37 0.27 5.86 -11.88
C VAL A 37 1.30 6.93 -12.27
N LEU A 38 2.01 7.51 -11.28
CA LEU A 38 3.10 8.46 -11.48
C LEU A 38 4.46 7.76 -11.31
N ALA A 39 5.43 8.19 -12.10
CA ALA A 39 6.85 7.91 -11.88
C ALA A 39 7.39 8.94 -10.88
N LEU A 40 7.40 8.58 -9.59
CA LEU A 40 7.92 9.40 -8.49
C LEU A 40 9.33 8.98 -8.08
N ASP A 41 9.72 7.76 -8.42
CA ASP A 41 11.03 7.19 -8.14
C ASP A 41 11.54 6.48 -9.41
N GLY A 42 12.40 7.14 -10.15
CA GLY A 42 12.90 6.66 -11.45
C GLY A 42 11.91 6.84 -12.60
N GLU A 43 12.04 5.99 -13.64
CA GLU A 43 11.29 6.12 -14.91
C GLU A 43 9.96 5.33 -14.91
N ARG A 44 9.85 4.29 -14.07
CA ARG A 44 8.66 3.44 -13.96
C ARG A 44 7.66 4.01 -12.99
N THR A 45 6.38 3.88 -13.29
CA THR A 45 5.33 4.30 -12.36
C THR A 45 5.31 3.42 -11.11
N MET A 46 4.73 3.92 -10.02
CA MET A 46 4.69 3.19 -8.75
C MET A 46 4.02 1.82 -8.88
N ILE A 47 2.93 1.74 -9.65
CA ILE A 47 2.24 0.46 -9.88
C ILE A 47 3.06 -0.49 -10.74
N GLN A 48 3.79 0.00 -11.75
CA GLN A 48 4.72 -0.82 -12.55
C GLN A 48 5.84 -1.40 -11.67
N GLN A 49 6.45 -0.57 -10.82
CA GLN A 49 7.45 -1.02 -9.86
C GLN A 49 6.91 -2.07 -8.89
N THR A 50 5.63 -1.95 -8.51
CA THR A 50 4.98 -2.93 -7.64
C THR A 50 4.80 -4.27 -8.34
N VAL A 51 4.38 -4.29 -9.60
CA VAL A 51 4.27 -5.52 -10.41
C VAL A 51 5.65 -6.15 -10.63
N GLU A 52 6.66 -5.36 -11.02
CA GLU A 52 8.05 -5.84 -11.21
C GLU A 52 8.63 -6.47 -9.95
N ARG A 53 8.38 -5.89 -8.79
CA ARG A 53 8.79 -6.41 -7.48
C ARG A 53 8.16 -7.75 -7.15
N LEU A 54 6.95 -8.01 -7.64
CA LEU A 54 6.20 -9.24 -7.41
C LEU A 54 6.55 -10.35 -8.43
N ALA A 55 7.20 -10.03 -9.54
CA ALA A 55 7.56 -11.00 -10.58
C ALA A 55 8.37 -12.24 -10.11
N PRO A 56 9.25 -12.15 -9.09
CA PRO A 56 9.91 -13.35 -8.55
C PRO A 56 9.01 -14.26 -7.72
N LEU A 57 7.77 -13.83 -7.42
CA LEU A 57 6.81 -14.51 -6.54
C LEU A 57 5.62 -15.10 -7.30
N ALA A 58 5.22 -14.47 -8.41
CA ALA A 58 4.06 -14.84 -9.20
C ALA A 58 4.21 -14.34 -10.65
N ASP A 59 3.64 -15.07 -11.58
CA ASP A 59 3.50 -14.58 -12.96
C ASP A 59 2.48 -13.44 -13.03
N SER A 60 2.64 -12.53 -14.00
CA SER A 60 1.72 -11.40 -14.21
C SER A 60 0.26 -11.85 -14.42
N ALA A 61 0.06 -13.03 -15.01
CA ALA A 61 -1.26 -13.66 -15.15
C ALA A 61 -1.94 -14.03 -13.82
N GLN A 62 -1.22 -14.05 -12.70
CA GLN A 62 -1.77 -14.32 -11.37
C GLN A 62 -2.07 -13.04 -10.57
N ILE A 63 -1.63 -11.88 -11.07
CA ILE A 63 -1.79 -10.58 -10.41
C ILE A 63 -3.21 -10.06 -10.63
N TRP A 64 -3.79 -9.58 -9.54
CA TRP A 64 -5.06 -8.85 -9.55
C TRP A 64 -4.81 -7.40 -9.17
N VAL A 65 -5.55 -6.48 -9.77
CA VAL A 65 -5.51 -5.06 -9.45
C VAL A 65 -6.91 -4.57 -9.14
N ILE A 66 -7.07 -3.91 -8.00
CA ILE A 66 -8.35 -3.29 -7.63
C ILE A 66 -8.16 -1.78 -7.69
N THR A 67 -8.92 -1.14 -8.55
CA THR A 67 -8.80 0.29 -8.84
C THR A 67 -10.19 0.95 -9.00
N ASN A 68 -10.23 2.21 -9.42
CA ASN A 68 -11.45 2.96 -9.65
C ASN A 68 -11.64 3.30 -11.14
N ASP A 69 -12.82 3.80 -11.48
CA ASP A 69 -13.23 4.18 -12.84
C ASP A 69 -12.26 5.14 -13.55
N LEU A 70 -11.63 6.06 -12.80
CA LEU A 70 -10.79 7.10 -13.40
C LEU A 70 -9.40 6.59 -13.78
N LEU A 71 -8.93 5.52 -13.14
CA LEU A 71 -7.58 4.99 -13.32
C LEU A 71 -7.55 3.69 -14.11
N ASP A 72 -8.68 3.03 -14.29
CA ASP A 72 -8.82 1.70 -14.88
C ASP A 72 -8.11 1.56 -16.23
N ASN A 73 -8.41 2.44 -17.18
CA ASN A 73 -7.79 2.39 -18.51
C ASN A 73 -6.29 2.70 -18.46
N LEU A 74 -5.90 3.71 -17.69
CA LEU A 74 -4.49 4.08 -17.56
C LEU A 74 -3.66 2.97 -16.90
N ILE A 75 -4.22 2.27 -15.91
CA ILE A 75 -3.57 1.12 -15.29
C ILE A 75 -3.45 -0.04 -16.29
N ALA A 76 -4.50 -0.33 -17.06
CA ALA A 76 -4.44 -1.35 -18.10
C ALA A 76 -3.38 -1.05 -19.19
N GLU A 77 -3.23 0.23 -19.57
CA GLU A 77 -2.17 0.68 -20.48
C GLU A 77 -0.76 0.53 -19.89
N GLN A 78 -0.61 0.80 -18.58
CA GLN A 78 0.68 0.68 -17.89
C GLN A 78 1.06 -0.78 -17.55
N LEU A 79 0.10 -1.69 -17.47
CA LEU A 79 0.27 -3.10 -17.10
C LEU A 79 -0.30 -4.03 -18.19
N PRO A 80 0.21 -3.99 -19.43
CA PRO A 80 -0.33 -4.79 -20.53
C PRO A 80 -0.15 -6.30 -20.32
N GLU A 81 0.74 -6.71 -19.41
CA GLU A 81 0.99 -8.10 -19.04
C GLU A 81 -0.02 -8.67 -18.03
N VAL A 82 -0.79 -7.84 -17.36
CA VAL A 82 -1.84 -8.27 -16.42
C VAL A 82 -3.13 -8.49 -17.19
N PRO A 83 -3.81 -9.64 -17.02
CA PRO A 83 -5.07 -9.91 -17.70
C PRO A 83 -6.11 -8.83 -17.42
N ARG A 84 -6.82 -8.39 -18.45
CA ARG A 84 -7.78 -7.29 -18.34
C ARG A 84 -8.93 -7.59 -17.37
N ASP A 85 -9.35 -8.82 -17.29
CA ASP A 85 -10.37 -9.32 -16.35
C ASP A 85 -9.89 -9.44 -14.91
N HIS A 86 -8.58 -9.34 -14.68
CA HIS A 86 -7.97 -9.22 -13.35
C HIS A 86 -7.85 -7.77 -12.86
N ILE A 87 -8.12 -6.77 -13.71
CA ILE A 87 -8.18 -5.36 -13.30
C ILE A 87 -9.63 -5.03 -12.95
N LEU A 88 -9.94 -5.08 -11.66
CA LEU A 88 -11.29 -4.89 -11.14
C LEU A 88 -11.55 -3.41 -10.84
N ARG A 89 -12.62 -2.88 -11.41
CA ARG A 89 -13.01 -1.48 -11.31
C ARG A 89 -14.09 -1.29 -10.26
N GLU A 90 -13.72 -0.77 -9.08
CA GLU A 90 -14.67 -0.47 -8.02
C GLU A 90 -15.71 0.58 -8.49
N PRO A 91 -17.01 0.29 -8.39
CA PRO A 91 -18.06 1.23 -8.78
C PRO A 91 -18.24 2.37 -7.77
N ALA A 92 -17.64 2.28 -6.59
CA ALA A 92 -17.63 3.31 -5.56
C ALA A 92 -16.42 3.16 -4.65
N ALA A 93 -15.82 4.27 -4.21
CA ALA A 93 -14.74 4.26 -3.23
C ALA A 93 -15.30 3.81 -1.85
N ARG A 94 -14.81 2.69 -1.32
CA ARG A 94 -15.25 2.08 -0.06
C ARG A 94 -14.10 1.71 0.88
N ASN A 95 -12.91 2.28 0.65
CA ASN A 95 -11.71 1.96 1.42
C ASN A 95 -11.24 0.50 1.19
N THR A 96 -10.30 0.00 2.00
CA THR A 96 -9.56 -1.23 1.70
C THR A 96 -10.28 -2.51 2.10
N ALA A 97 -11.21 -2.50 3.07
CA ALA A 97 -11.89 -3.73 3.48
C ALA A 97 -12.78 -4.33 2.38
N PRO A 98 -13.66 -3.56 1.69
CA PRO A 98 -14.43 -4.11 0.57
C PRO A 98 -13.55 -4.58 -0.60
N ALA A 99 -12.45 -3.88 -0.90
CA ALA A 99 -11.50 -4.30 -1.93
C ALA A 99 -10.84 -5.64 -1.58
N CYS A 100 -10.33 -5.79 -0.34
CA CYS A 100 -9.79 -7.06 0.13
C CYS A 100 -10.86 -8.17 0.15
N ALA A 101 -12.07 -7.87 0.62
CA ALA A 101 -13.17 -8.80 0.66
C ALA A 101 -13.57 -9.28 -0.74
N LEU A 102 -13.62 -8.37 -1.73
CA LEU A 102 -13.90 -8.73 -3.12
C LEU A 102 -12.91 -9.79 -3.62
N ALA A 103 -11.60 -9.54 -3.50
CA ALA A 103 -10.58 -10.51 -3.90
C ALA A 103 -10.72 -11.83 -3.12
N GLY A 104 -10.95 -11.75 -1.80
CA GLY A 104 -11.12 -12.91 -0.94
C GLY A 104 -12.26 -13.81 -1.38
N PHE A 105 -13.45 -13.27 -1.61
CA PHE A 105 -14.64 -14.05 -1.96
C PHE A 105 -14.61 -14.56 -3.40
N LEU A 106 -14.06 -13.79 -4.36
CA LEU A 106 -13.89 -14.26 -5.73
C LEU A 106 -12.94 -15.46 -5.81
N LEU A 107 -11.81 -15.39 -5.11
CA LEU A 107 -10.82 -16.47 -5.10
C LEU A 107 -11.26 -17.64 -4.21
N GLU A 108 -11.93 -17.41 -3.09
CA GLU A 108 -12.48 -18.50 -2.26
C GLU A 108 -13.47 -19.36 -3.04
N ALA A 109 -14.29 -18.76 -3.88
CA ALA A 109 -15.31 -19.46 -4.67
C ALA A 109 -14.72 -20.48 -5.64
N THR A 110 -13.46 -20.32 -6.06
CA THR A 110 -12.81 -21.19 -7.06
C THR A 110 -11.56 -21.88 -6.52
N GLN A 111 -10.80 -21.24 -5.65
CA GLN A 111 -9.49 -21.67 -5.18
C GLN A 111 -9.26 -21.27 -3.71
N PRO A 112 -9.99 -21.85 -2.74
CA PRO A 112 -10.03 -21.40 -1.34
C PRO A 112 -8.66 -21.46 -0.61
N GLU A 113 -7.77 -22.35 -1.05
CA GLU A 113 -6.44 -22.52 -0.44
C GLU A 113 -5.38 -21.62 -1.10
N THR A 114 -5.72 -20.85 -2.14
CA THR A 114 -4.80 -19.87 -2.72
C THR A 114 -4.44 -18.83 -1.67
N VAL A 115 -3.14 -18.56 -1.51
CA VAL A 115 -2.67 -17.46 -0.66
C VAL A 115 -2.85 -16.15 -1.42
N ILE A 116 -3.58 -15.23 -0.83
CA ILE A 116 -3.73 -13.85 -1.31
C ILE A 116 -2.68 -13.00 -0.61
N GLY A 117 -1.92 -12.23 -1.39
CA GLY A 117 -1.08 -11.16 -0.88
C GLY A 117 -1.67 -9.81 -1.26
N ILE A 118 -2.02 -8.99 -0.27
CA ILE A 118 -2.50 -7.61 -0.49
C ILE A 118 -1.30 -6.67 -0.48
N PHE A 119 -1.16 -5.88 -1.54
CA PHE A 119 -0.05 -4.94 -1.73
C PHE A 119 -0.57 -3.56 -2.13
N PRO A 120 -0.16 -2.48 -1.43
CA PRO A 120 -0.40 -1.12 -1.92
C PRO A 120 0.36 -0.86 -3.23
N ALA A 121 -0.28 -0.17 -4.16
CA ALA A 121 0.27 0.14 -5.48
C ALA A 121 1.35 1.24 -5.47
N ASP A 122 1.54 1.92 -4.32
CA ASP A 122 2.22 3.22 -4.24
C ASP A 122 3.31 3.30 -3.18
N HIS A 123 3.80 2.14 -2.73
CA HIS A 123 4.91 2.03 -1.79
C HIS A 123 6.24 1.73 -2.50
N VAL A 124 7.32 2.25 -1.94
CA VAL A 124 8.70 1.95 -2.37
C VAL A 124 9.32 0.90 -1.47
N VAL A 125 10.11 0.03 -2.09
CA VAL A 125 10.94 -0.99 -1.44
C VAL A 125 12.30 -0.99 -2.12
N LYS A 126 13.37 -0.60 -1.41
CA LYS A 126 14.73 -0.56 -1.98
C LYS A 126 15.38 -1.93 -2.00
N ASN A 127 15.27 -2.69 -0.92
CA ASN A 127 15.85 -4.04 -0.83
C ASN A 127 14.85 -5.10 -1.34
N GLN A 128 14.76 -5.23 -2.65
CA GLN A 128 13.83 -6.17 -3.30
C GLN A 128 14.14 -7.64 -3.02
N VAL A 129 15.41 -8.01 -2.87
CA VAL A 129 15.82 -9.38 -2.55
C VAL A 129 15.26 -9.77 -1.18
N ARG A 130 15.48 -8.93 -0.18
CA ARG A 130 14.99 -9.14 1.18
C ARG A 130 13.46 -9.17 1.25
N PHE A 131 12.80 -8.30 0.50
CA PHE A 131 11.35 -8.29 0.37
C PHE A 131 10.80 -9.63 -0.15
N VAL A 132 11.39 -10.17 -1.22
CA VAL A 132 10.99 -11.46 -1.80
C VAL A 132 11.17 -12.60 -0.82
N GLU A 133 12.27 -12.63 -0.06
CA GLU A 133 12.51 -13.63 0.98
C GLU A 133 11.42 -13.60 2.06
N ILE A 134 11.10 -12.41 2.57
CA ILE A 134 10.10 -12.21 3.62
C ILE A 134 8.69 -12.58 3.13
N VAL A 135 8.32 -12.14 1.92
CA VAL A 135 7.01 -12.48 1.35
C VAL A 135 6.89 -13.99 1.11
N ARG A 136 7.94 -14.69 0.65
CA ARG A 136 7.94 -16.16 0.54
C ARG A 136 7.72 -16.85 1.88
N ALA A 137 8.39 -16.38 2.93
CA ALA A 137 8.16 -16.89 4.29
C ALA A 137 6.72 -16.65 4.75
N GLY A 138 6.17 -15.47 4.43
CA GLY A 138 4.79 -15.12 4.72
C GLY A 138 3.76 -15.98 3.97
N ILE A 139 4.00 -16.25 2.68
CA ILE A 139 3.17 -17.17 1.89
C ILE A 139 3.17 -18.57 2.53
N ALA A 140 4.34 -19.07 2.89
CA ALA A 140 4.45 -20.38 3.53
C ALA A 140 3.70 -20.44 4.87
N LEU A 141 3.78 -19.38 5.66
CA LEU A 141 3.10 -19.28 6.95
C LEU A 141 1.57 -19.16 6.77
N ALA A 142 1.10 -18.31 5.88
CA ALA A 142 -0.32 -18.14 5.57
C ALA A 142 -0.97 -19.42 5.01
N ALA A 143 -0.22 -20.19 4.22
CA ALA A 143 -0.69 -21.46 3.66
C ALA A 143 -0.75 -22.62 4.70
N SER A 144 -0.20 -22.43 5.89
CA SER A 144 -0.10 -23.50 6.90
C SER A 144 -1.29 -23.58 7.85
N GLY A 145 -2.34 -22.76 7.65
CA GLY A 145 -3.56 -22.76 8.49
C GLY A 145 -4.35 -21.46 8.39
N ASP A 146 -5.30 -21.28 9.31
CA ASP A 146 -6.10 -20.04 9.41
C ASP A 146 -5.25 -18.91 10.03
N ARG A 147 -4.30 -18.39 9.26
CA ARG A 147 -3.31 -17.42 9.70
C ARG A 147 -3.34 -16.16 8.87
N ILE A 148 -3.22 -15.03 9.56
CA ILE A 148 -3.02 -13.71 8.97
C ILE A 148 -1.57 -13.32 9.18
N VAL A 149 -0.87 -12.99 8.12
CA VAL A 149 0.52 -12.51 8.20
C VAL A 149 0.55 -11.05 7.79
N VAL A 150 1.18 -10.22 8.62
CA VAL A 150 1.41 -8.80 8.39
C VAL A 150 2.91 -8.51 8.35
N LEU A 151 3.33 -7.48 7.61
CA LEU A 151 4.72 -7.06 7.59
C LEU A 151 4.90 -5.80 8.46
N GLY A 152 5.84 -5.89 9.41
CA GLY A 152 6.07 -4.85 10.40
C GLY A 152 7.40 -4.12 10.21
N VAL A 153 7.37 -2.82 9.94
CA VAL A 153 8.55 -1.98 9.71
C VAL A 153 8.99 -1.30 11.02
N PRO A 154 10.28 -1.35 11.39
CA PRO A 154 10.76 -0.65 12.58
C PRO A 154 10.46 0.84 12.53
N PRO A 155 9.84 1.44 13.57
CA PRO A 155 9.51 2.86 13.57
C PRO A 155 10.77 3.71 13.79
N THR A 156 10.92 4.78 13.00
CA THR A 156 12.00 5.76 13.13
C THR A 156 11.54 7.07 13.77
N ARG A 157 10.21 7.27 13.91
CA ARG A 157 9.57 8.45 14.50
C ARG A 157 8.16 8.11 15.01
N ALA A 158 7.55 9.03 15.75
CA ALA A 158 6.13 8.90 16.17
C ALA A 158 5.19 9.36 15.05
N GLU A 159 4.89 8.46 14.09
CA GLU A 159 4.02 8.72 12.95
C GLU A 159 2.56 8.44 13.32
N THR A 160 1.66 9.42 13.17
CA THR A 160 0.24 9.27 13.48
C THR A 160 -0.61 8.81 12.30
N GLY A 161 -0.04 8.79 11.10
CA GLY A 161 -0.69 8.36 9.87
C GLY A 161 -0.67 6.84 9.65
N TYR A 162 0.10 6.09 10.47
CA TYR A 162 0.30 4.66 10.31
C TYR A 162 -0.40 3.84 11.39
N GLY A 163 -0.68 2.57 11.06
CA GLY A 163 -1.00 1.55 12.05
C GLY A 163 0.25 1.06 12.79
N TYR A 164 0.08 0.68 14.04
CA TYR A 164 1.12 0.13 14.90
C TYR A 164 0.76 -1.30 15.33
N ILE A 165 1.74 -2.17 15.31
CA ILE A 165 1.65 -3.58 15.66
C ILE A 165 2.48 -3.83 16.92
N GLU A 166 1.84 -4.21 18.03
CA GLU A 166 2.54 -4.67 19.23
C GLU A 166 3.02 -6.12 19.03
N LEU A 167 4.33 -6.28 19.09
CA LEU A 167 4.96 -7.58 18.90
C LEU A 167 4.86 -8.45 20.17
N GLY A 168 4.43 -9.69 19.98
CA GLY A 168 4.35 -10.71 20.98
C GLY A 168 5.55 -11.69 20.97
N ALA A 169 5.30 -12.92 21.36
CA ALA A 169 6.32 -13.97 21.39
C ALA A 169 6.81 -14.31 19.98
N GLU A 170 8.09 -14.60 19.88
CA GLU A 170 8.67 -15.18 18.67
C GLU A 170 8.22 -16.63 18.51
N VAL A 171 7.95 -17.03 17.29
CA VAL A 171 7.57 -18.39 16.96
C VAL A 171 8.80 -19.13 16.46
N ALA A 172 9.10 -20.25 17.09
CA ALA A 172 10.25 -21.07 16.71
C ALA A 172 10.11 -21.59 15.27
N VAL A 173 11.15 -21.43 14.49
CA VAL A 173 11.29 -21.91 13.10
C VAL A 173 12.59 -22.71 12.97
N ALA A 174 12.77 -23.38 11.84
CA ALA A 174 14.03 -24.07 11.55
C ALA A 174 15.18 -23.09 11.37
N ASN A 175 16.42 -23.52 11.59
CA ASN A 175 17.61 -22.70 11.42
C ASN A 175 17.67 -22.11 9.99
N GLY A 176 17.86 -20.80 9.91
CA GLY A 176 17.95 -20.06 8.64
C GLY A 176 16.60 -19.58 8.08
N GLU A 177 15.49 -19.91 8.73
CA GLU A 177 14.18 -19.36 8.37
C GLU A 177 13.92 -18.02 9.08
N ILE A 178 13.03 -17.20 8.48
CA ILE A 178 12.60 -15.94 9.05
C ILE A 178 11.57 -16.22 10.15
N ALA A 179 11.95 -15.94 11.42
CA ALA A 179 11.09 -16.18 12.55
C ALA A 179 9.94 -15.14 12.62
N PRO A 180 8.67 -15.56 12.56
CA PRO A 180 7.55 -14.66 12.77
C PRO A 180 7.35 -14.40 14.26
N ARG A 181 6.76 -13.24 14.56
CA ARG A 181 6.30 -12.92 15.91
C ARG A 181 4.77 -12.91 15.97
N ARG A 182 4.19 -13.39 17.04
CA ARG A 182 2.76 -13.23 17.28
C ARG A 182 2.41 -11.76 17.46
N VAL A 183 1.21 -11.35 17.07
CA VAL A 183 0.71 -10.00 17.28
C VAL A 183 -0.13 -9.96 18.56
N LYS A 184 0.27 -9.11 19.51
CA LYS A 184 -0.50 -8.86 20.73
C LYS A 184 -1.66 -7.93 20.49
N ARG A 185 -1.38 -6.84 19.75
CA ARG A 185 -2.34 -5.80 19.47
C ARG A 185 -2.03 -5.11 18.16
N PHE A 186 -3.07 -4.73 17.46
CA PHE A 186 -3.02 -3.83 16.32
C PHE A 186 -3.72 -2.52 16.72
N THR A 187 -3.16 -1.36 16.39
CA THR A 187 -3.74 -0.04 16.67
C THR A 187 -3.57 0.85 15.45
N GLU A 188 -4.67 1.18 14.80
CA GLU A 188 -4.66 2.03 13.61
C GLU A 188 -4.66 3.51 13.98
N LYS A 189 -3.75 4.27 13.40
CA LYS A 189 -3.64 5.73 13.48
C LYS A 189 -3.78 6.30 14.91
N PRO A 190 -2.85 5.99 15.83
CA PRO A 190 -2.89 6.49 17.20
C PRO A 190 -2.74 8.02 17.23
N ASN A 191 -3.14 8.65 18.33
CA ASN A 191 -2.79 10.05 18.57
C ASN A 191 -1.27 10.20 18.85
N ALA A 192 -0.75 11.44 18.78
CA ALA A 192 0.69 11.72 18.90
C ALA A 192 1.31 11.17 20.21
N ALA A 193 0.64 11.38 21.34
CA ALA A 193 1.13 10.93 22.64
C ALA A 193 1.25 9.40 22.72
N LEU A 194 0.29 8.68 22.12
CA LEU A 194 0.31 7.23 22.07
C LEU A 194 1.37 6.71 21.10
N ALA A 195 1.55 7.38 19.95
CA ALA A 195 2.59 7.05 18.98
C ALA A 195 4.01 7.22 19.58
N GLU A 196 4.25 8.28 20.36
CA GLU A 196 5.50 8.48 21.10
C GLU A 196 5.75 7.36 22.11
N GLN A 197 4.72 6.95 22.86
CA GLN A 197 4.82 5.83 23.80
C GLN A 197 5.15 4.51 23.09
N PHE A 198 4.54 4.25 21.93
CA PHE A 198 4.80 3.04 21.15
C PHE A 198 6.26 2.99 20.67
N VAL A 199 6.78 4.09 20.13
CA VAL A 199 8.18 4.17 19.69
C VAL A 199 9.14 4.00 20.88
N ALA A 200 8.88 4.70 21.99
CA ALA A 200 9.72 4.63 23.20
C ALA A 200 9.76 3.25 23.84
N SER A 201 8.68 2.45 23.72
CA SER A 201 8.60 1.10 24.29
C SER A 201 9.51 0.07 23.59
N GLY A 202 9.85 0.31 22.30
CA GLY A 202 10.64 -0.62 21.48
C GLY A 202 9.94 -1.92 21.08
N ASN A 203 8.67 -2.10 21.44
CA ASN A 203 7.89 -3.32 21.16
C ASN A 203 6.94 -3.19 19.99
N TYR A 204 6.87 -2.03 19.36
CA TYR A 204 5.96 -1.75 18.26
C TYR A 204 6.69 -1.59 16.94
N VAL A 205 6.04 -2.02 15.88
CA VAL A 205 6.44 -1.77 14.50
C VAL A 205 5.30 -1.12 13.74
N TRP A 206 5.62 -0.38 12.67
CA TRP A 206 4.60 0.15 11.76
C TRP A 206 4.02 -0.96 10.90
N ASN A 207 2.73 -0.89 10.63
CA ASN A 207 2.07 -1.71 9.63
C ASN A 207 2.48 -1.25 8.22
N ALA A 208 3.11 -2.12 7.44
CA ALA A 208 3.46 -1.84 6.05
C ALA A 208 2.26 -1.83 5.09
N GLY A 209 1.05 -2.18 5.57
CA GLY A 209 -0.12 -2.33 4.70
C GLY A 209 -0.05 -3.54 3.75
N ILE A 210 0.83 -4.50 4.05
CA ILE A 210 1.00 -5.73 3.28
C ILE A 210 0.49 -6.90 4.12
N PHE A 211 -0.46 -7.66 3.57
CA PHE A 211 -1.14 -8.76 4.26
C PHE A 211 -1.11 -10.03 3.44
N LEU A 212 -0.90 -11.17 4.09
CA LEU A 212 -0.89 -12.49 3.47
C LEU A 212 -1.81 -13.43 4.26
N TRP A 213 -2.74 -14.07 3.58
CA TRP A 213 -3.72 -15.01 4.12
C TRP A 213 -4.25 -15.92 3.01
N SER A 214 -4.83 -17.07 3.34
CA SER A 214 -5.56 -17.82 2.34
C SER A 214 -6.87 -17.10 1.98
N ALA A 215 -7.40 -17.34 0.76
CA ALA A 215 -8.70 -16.79 0.35
C ALA A 215 -9.79 -17.15 1.36
N ARG A 216 -9.78 -18.38 1.86
CA ARG A 216 -10.67 -18.86 2.92
C ARG A 216 -10.49 -18.09 4.23
N THR A 217 -9.25 -17.88 4.69
CA THR A 217 -8.98 -17.13 5.91
C THR A 217 -9.49 -15.70 5.82
N LEU A 218 -9.26 -15.03 4.69
CA LEU A 218 -9.76 -13.67 4.44
C LEU A 218 -11.29 -13.63 4.44
N ALA A 219 -11.95 -14.51 3.68
CA ALA A 219 -13.41 -14.55 3.62
C ALA A 219 -14.03 -14.86 4.99
N ASN A 220 -13.45 -15.80 5.74
CA ASN A 220 -13.92 -16.11 7.10
C ASN A 220 -13.71 -14.95 8.07
N ALA A 221 -12.61 -14.22 7.99
CA ALA A 221 -12.38 -13.04 8.80
C ALA A 221 -13.42 -11.92 8.51
N ILE A 222 -13.77 -11.73 7.24
CA ILE A 222 -14.86 -10.81 6.85
C ILE A 222 -16.22 -11.31 7.34
N ARG A 223 -16.53 -12.61 7.23
CA ARG A 223 -17.77 -13.19 7.79
C ARG A 223 -17.88 -12.98 9.29
N GLU A 224 -16.77 -13.10 10.00
CA GLU A 224 -16.73 -12.95 11.46
C GLU A 224 -16.90 -11.50 11.90
N HIS A 225 -16.16 -10.57 11.29
CA HIS A 225 -16.06 -9.19 11.77
C HIS A 225 -16.97 -8.21 10.99
N GLN A 226 -17.35 -8.57 9.76
CA GLN A 226 -18.16 -7.74 8.86
C GLN A 226 -19.29 -8.54 8.19
N PRO A 227 -20.22 -9.15 8.94
CA PRO A 227 -21.20 -10.11 8.41
C PRO A 227 -22.12 -9.50 7.32
N LYS A 228 -22.44 -8.19 7.41
CA LYS A 228 -23.23 -7.52 6.37
C LYS A 228 -22.45 -7.40 5.06
N MET A 229 -21.16 -7.06 5.13
CA MET A 229 -20.27 -7.00 3.97
C MET A 229 -20.10 -8.39 3.35
N ALA A 230 -19.94 -9.43 4.18
CA ALA A 230 -19.82 -10.80 3.71
C ALA A 230 -21.00 -11.22 2.83
N LEU A 231 -22.25 -10.95 3.26
CA LEU A 231 -23.46 -11.25 2.47
C LEU A 231 -23.48 -10.53 1.11
N LEU A 232 -22.98 -9.30 1.06
CA LEU A 232 -22.86 -8.55 -0.19
C LEU A 232 -21.81 -9.17 -1.10
N MET A 233 -20.65 -9.57 -0.55
CA MET A 233 -19.57 -10.22 -1.32
C MET A 233 -19.96 -11.61 -1.81
N GLU A 234 -20.71 -12.38 -1.04
CA GLU A 234 -21.26 -13.69 -1.48
C GLU A 234 -22.16 -13.54 -2.71
N ARG A 235 -23.02 -12.52 -2.75
CA ARG A 235 -23.86 -12.21 -3.92
C ARG A 235 -22.99 -11.85 -5.14
N ILE A 236 -21.94 -11.07 -4.96
CA ILE A 236 -21.02 -10.68 -6.05
C ILE A 236 -20.26 -11.91 -6.56
N ALA A 237 -19.74 -12.75 -5.66
CA ALA A 237 -19.01 -13.96 -6.04
C ALA A 237 -19.91 -14.99 -6.76
N GLU A 238 -21.18 -15.12 -6.36
CA GLU A 238 -22.15 -15.96 -7.07
C GLU A 238 -22.42 -15.46 -8.49
N ALA A 239 -22.61 -14.14 -8.65
CA ALA A 239 -22.80 -13.51 -9.95
C ALA A 239 -21.57 -13.73 -10.87
N HIS A 240 -20.36 -13.65 -10.32
CA HIS A 240 -19.12 -13.91 -11.06
C HIS A 240 -19.04 -15.35 -11.59
N ARG A 241 -19.55 -16.33 -10.84
CA ARG A 241 -19.65 -17.74 -11.32
C ARG A 241 -20.70 -17.94 -12.40
N THR A 242 -21.69 -17.06 -12.47
CA THR A 242 -22.79 -17.18 -13.42
C THR A 242 -22.40 -16.67 -14.81
N SER A 243 -21.93 -15.43 -14.92
CA SER A 243 -21.41 -14.83 -16.16
C SER A 243 -20.77 -13.47 -15.88
N GLN A 244 -19.92 -13.01 -16.81
CA GLN A 244 -19.32 -11.69 -16.75
C GLN A 244 -20.37 -10.56 -16.71
N ALA A 245 -21.41 -10.64 -17.53
CA ALA A 245 -22.49 -9.64 -17.57
C ALA A 245 -23.26 -9.56 -16.23
N GLU A 246 -23.54 -10.72 -15.62
CA GLU A 246 -24.21 -10.76 -14.32
C GLU A 246 -23.28 -10.24 -13.21
N PHE A 247 -22.00 -10.58 -13.26
CA PHE A 247 -21.00 -10.02 -12.35
C PHE A 247 -20.98 -8.49 -12.41
N GLU A 248 -20.83 -7.91 -13.59
CA GLU A 248 -20.78 -6.45 -13.76
C GLU A 248 -22.04 -5.76 -13.23
N ARG A 249 -23.22 -6.34 -13.53
CA ARG A 249 -24.50 -5.81 -13.07
C ARG A 249 -24.61 -5.86 -11.54
N VAL A 250 -24.37 -7.02 -10.95
CA VAL A 250 -24.49 -7.20 -9.48
C VAL A 250 -23.41 -6.43 -8.75
N PHE A 251 -22.18 -6.40 -9.25
CA PHE A 251 -21.09 -5.66 -8.68
C PHE A 251 -21.39 -4.16 -8.62
N ALA A 252 -21.89 -3.58 -9.72
CA ALA A 252 -22.27 -2.17 -9.77
C ALA A 252 -23.42 -1.83 -8.80
N GLU A 253 -24.38 -2.75 -8.61
CA GLU A 253 -25.52 -2.57 -7.71
C GLU A 253 -25.16 -2.74 -6.23
N VAL A 254 -24.37 -3.77 -5.93
CA VAL A 254 -24.19 -4.29 -4.56
C VAL A 254 -22.98 -3.65 -3.85
N TYR A 255 -21.85 -3.51 -4.54
CA TYR A 255 -20.63 -3.02 -3.95
C TYR A 255 -20.75 -1.63 -3.28
N PRO A 256 -21.48 -0.64 -3.86
CA PRO A 256 -21.70 0.65 -3.21
C PRO A 256 -22.42 0.59 -1.86
N GLN A 257 -23.04 -0.53 -1.52
CA GLN A 257 -23.74 -0.73 -0.25
C GLN A 257 -22.77 -1.15 0.88
N CYS A 258 -21.52 -1.51 0.55
CA CYS A 258 -20.50 -1.84 1.54
C CYS A 258 -20.16 -0.63 2.41
N GLU A 259 -19.87 -0.90 3.67
CA GLU A 259 -19.36 0.11 4.60
C GLU A 259 -18.01 0.66 4.10
N ASN A 260 -17.82 1.98 4.25
CA ASN A 260 -16.55 2.63 3.91
C ASN A 260 -15.57 2.50 5.09
N ILE A 261 -14.83 1.41 5.14
CA ILE A 261 -13.93 1.06 6.24
C ILE A 261 -12.65 0.41 5.72
N SER A 262 -11.50 0.66 6.38
CA SER A 262 -10.26 -0.03 6.05
C SER A 262 -10.23 -1.44 6.62
N VAL A 263 -9.47 -2.33 5.99
CA VAL A 263 -9.28 -3.72 6.46
C VAL A 263 -8.62 -3.77 7.85
N ASP A 264 -7.84 -2.75 8.17
CA ASP A 264 -7.20 -2.57 9.47
C ASP A 264 -8.24 -2.44 10.58
N TYR A 265 -9.20 -1.52 10.42
CA TYR A 265 -10.32 -1.35 11.36
C TYR A 265 -11.35 -2.46 11.28
N ALA A 266 -11.61 -2.99 10.08
CA ALA A 266 -12.65 -3.99 9.87
C ALA A 266 -12.28 -5.37 10.40
N VAL A 267 -11.00 -5.76 10.32
CA VAL A 267 -10.54 -7.13 10.58
C VAL A 267 -9.37 -7.16 11.56
N LEU A 268 -8.26 -6.44 11.28
CA LEU A 268 -7.01 -6.64 12.03
C LEU A 268 -7.11 -6.15 13.47
N GLU A 269 -7.61 -4.96 13.67
CA GLU A 269 -7.77 -4.39 15.02
C GLU A 269 -8.73 -5.24 15.87
N PRO A 270 -9.98 -5.52 15.46
CA PRO A 270 -10.91 -6.34 16.25
C PRO A 270 -10.41 -7.79 16.43
N ARG A 271 -9.76 -8.39 15.42
CA ARG A 271 -9.20 -9.74 15.57
C ARG A 271 -8.05 -9.76 16.57
N SER A 272 -7.21 -8.73 16.63
CA SER A 272 -6.10 -8.64 17.58
C SER A 272 -6.57 -8.60 19.04
N VAL A 273 -7.78 -8.09 19.31
CA VAL A 273 -8.38 -8.05 20.67
C VAL A 273 -8.59 -9.47 21.25
N LYS A 274 -8.66 -10.52 20.43
CA LYS A 274 -8.72 -11.91 20.91
C LYS A 274 -7.46 -12.32 21.68
N GLY A 275 -6.42 -11.49 21.64
CA GLY A 275 -5.13 -11.70 22.28
C GLY A 275 -4.20 -12.60 21.48
N GLU A 276 -2.92 -12.55 21.82
CA GLU A 276 -1.80 -13.17 21.13
C GLU A 276 -2.00 -14.66 20.80
N ALA A 277 -2.60 -15.42 21.71
CA ALA A 277 -2.78 -16.86 21.55
C ALA A 277 -3.94 -17.27 20.63
N LYS A 278 -4.90 -16.37 20.35
CA LYS A 278 -6.15 -16.69 19.64
C LYS A 278 -6.38 -15.87 18.37
N SER A 279 -5.65 -14.78 18.18
CA SER A 279 -5.84 -13.91 17.01
C SER A 279 -5.36 -14.56 15.72
N GLU A 280 -4.40 -15.49 15.81
CA GLU A 280 -3.71 -16.09 14.67
C GLU A 280 -3.14 -15.04 13.70
N ILE A 281 -2.75 -13.87 14.24
CA ILE A 281 -2.04 -12.82 13.48
C ILE A 281 -0.55 -12.93 13.82
N TYR A 282 0.25 -12.97 12.76
CA TYR A 282 1.71 -13.08 12.83
C TYR A 282 2.35 -11.90 12.10
N CYS A 283 3.40 -11.34 12.68
CA CYS A 283 4.19 -10.28 12.10
C CYS A 283 5.55 -10.83 11.63
N LEU A 284 5.90 -10.58 10.37
CA LEU A 284 7.24 -10.77 9.82
C LEU A 284 7.99 -9.43 9.79
N PRO A 285 9.34 -9.44 9.89
CA PRO A 285 10.13 -8.21 9.86
C PRO A 285 10.04 -7.52 8.50
N GLY A 286 9.82 -6.20 8.51
CA GLY A 286 9.80 -5.33 7.33
C GLY A 286 11.12 -4.62 7.08
N ASP A 287 12.25 -5.33 7.19
CA ASP A 287 13.62 -4.83 7.07
C ASP A 287 14.12 -4.77 5.60
N PHE A 288 13.27 -4.27 4.71
CA PHE A 288 13.52 -4.19 3.27
C PHE A 288 13.53 -2.75 2.73
N ASP A 289 13.86 -1.77 3.56
CA ASP A 289 13.91 -0.34 3.20
C ASP A 289 12.61 0.16 2.59
N TRP A 290 11.53 0.00 3.34
CA TRP A 290 10.18 0.40 2.98
C TRP A 290 9.91 1.89 3.22
N ASN A 291 9.17 2.50 2.29
CA ASN A 291 8.63 3.85 2.45
C ASN A 291 7.27 3.95 1.73
N ASP A 292 6.27 4.53 2.40
CA ASP A 292 4.96 4.76 1.79
C ASP A 292 4.93 5.98 0.86
N LEU A 293 6.02 6.77 0.80
CA LEU A 293 6.07 8.06 0.11
C LEU A 293 4.79 8.89 0.37
N GLY A 294 4.48 9.15 1.63
CA GLY A 294 3.22 9.77 2.01
C GLY A 294 3.06 11.24 1.62
N CYS A 295 4.15 11.96 1.35
CA CYS A 295 4.16 13.37 0.98
C CYS A 295 5.48 13.79 0.31
N TRP A 296 5.58 15.04 -0.11
CA TRP A 296 6.78 15.59 -0.75
C TRP A 296 8.03 15.54 0.13
N SER A 297 7.90 15.69 1.47
CA SER A 297 9.06 15.54 2.38
C SER A 297 9.60 14.12 2.38
N ALA A 298 8.71 13.11 2.39
CA ALA A 298 9.12 11.72 2.31
C ALA A 298 9.80 11.40 0.96
N LEU A 299 9.33 11.99 -0.14
CA LEU A 299 9.98 11.86 -1.43
C LEU A 299 11.35 12.53 -1.46
N HIS A 300 11.52 13.73 -0.86
CA HIS A 300 12.82 14.36 -0.70
C HIS A 300 13.79 13.45 0.06
N GLU A 301 13.38 12.91 1.20
CA GLU A 301 14.20 12.02 2.03
C GLU A 301 14.61 10.75 1.27
N HIS A 302 13.69 10.21 0.47
CA HIS A 302 13.93 9.04 -0.37
C HIS A 302 14.93 9.35 -1.49
N ALA A 303 14.76 10.47 -2.18
CA ALA A 303 15.53 10.85 -3.37
C ALA A 303 16.88 11.52 -3.06
N ALA A 304 17.14 11.91 -1.82
CA ALA A 304 18.36 12.62 -1.43
C ALA A 304 19.65 11.83 -1.72
N GLY A 305 19.57 10.51 -1.77
CA GLY A 305 20.68 9.63 -2.22
C GLY A 305 21.98 9.74 -1.40
N CYS A 306 21.90 10.32 -0.20
CA CYS A 306 23.03 10.57 0.69
C CYS A 306 22.83 9.86 2.04
N PRO A 307 23.89 9.70 2.87
CA PRO A 307 23.76 9.14 4.21
C PRO A 307 22.69 9.84 5.04
N PRO A 308 21.99 9.13 5.95
CA PRO A 308 20.85 9.67 6.71
C PRO A 308 21.12 10.99 7.44
N GLU A 309 22.35 11.18 7.93
CA GLU A 309 22.79 12.41 8.61
C GLU A 309 22.82 13.64 7.70
N ASN A 310 22.92 13.44 6.38
CA ASN A 310 23.01 14.52 5.39
C ASN A 310 21.69 14.77 4.63
N VAL A 311 20.68 13.90 4.78
CA VAL A 311 19.41 14.00 4.05
C VAL A 311 18.71 15.34 4.29
N SER A 312 18.76 15.87 5.50
CA SER A 312 18.06 17.11 5.85
C SER A 312 18.62 18.35 5.13
N VAL A 313 19.89 18.32 4.71
CA VAL A 313 20.57 19.45 4.05
C VAL A 313 20.74 19.27 2.53
N ALA A 314 20.52 18.08 2.00
CA ALA A 314 20.62 17.82 0.59
C ALA A 314 19.55 18.57 -0.21
N ASN A 315 19.97 19.27 -1.28
CA ASN A 315 19.03 19.76 -2.28
C ASN A 315 18.76 18.64 -3.30
N VAL A 316 17.49 18.34 -3.56
CA VAL A 316 17.05 17.35 -4.53
C VAL A 316 16.40 18.06 -5.70
N PHE A 317 16.93 17.82 -6.90
CA PHE A 317 16.39 18.35 -8.15
C PHE A 317 15.92 17.20 -9.03
N GLU A 318 14.64 17.20 -9.35
CA GLU A 318 14.02 16.16 -10.19
C GLU A 318 13.64 16.74 -11.55
N GLY A 319 14.01 16.05 -12.61
CA GLY A 319 13.72 16.42 -14.01
C GLY A 319 14.88 16.08 -14.93
N GLN A 320 14.66 16.18 -16.24
CA GLN A 320 15.72 15.93 -17.23
C GLN A 320 16.75 17.04 -17.19
N ASP A 321 17.95 16.71 -16.69
CA ASP A 321 19.18 17.51 -16.69
C ASP A 321 19.00 19.03 -16.49
N PRO A 322 18.36 19.47 -15.39
CA PRO A 322 18.17 20.88 -15.11
C PRO A 322 19.50 21.53 -14.72
N LEU A 323 19.83 22.68 -15.32
CA LEU A 323 20.88 23.51 -14.74
C LEU A 323 20.43 24.02 -13.37
N CYS A 324 21.07 23.54 -12.31
CA CYS A 324 20.72 23.87 -10.94
C CYS A 324 21.84 24.70 -10.28
N ILE A 325 21.50 25.86 -9.79
CA ILE A 325 22.38 26.76 -9.06
C ILE A 325 21.86 26.91 -7.63
N SER A 326 22.68 26.59 -6.65
CA SER A 326 22.32 26.72 -5.23
C SER A 326 23.36 27.60 -4.52
N ILE A 327 22.89 28.69 -3.89
CA ILE A 327 23.70 29.63 -3.12
C ILE A 327 23.08 29.72 -1.71
N ASP A 328 23.82 29.35 -0.68
CA ASP A 328 23.38 29.40 0.74
C ASP A 328 21.95 28.73 0.92
N SER A 329 21.72 27.63 0.25
CA SER A 329 20.41 26.97 0.20
C SER A 329 20.54 25.47 0.44
N THR A 330 19.72 24.92 1.35
CA THR A 330 19.80 23.53 1.79
C THR A 330 18.44 22.89 1.99
N GLY A 331 18.36 21.57 1.88
CA GLY A 331 17.19 20.78 2.22
C GLY A 331 15.98 20.99 1.29
N ASN A 332 16.19 21.48 0.08
CA ASN A 332 15.09 21.79 -0.85
C ASN A 332 14.82 20.61 -1.77
N TYR A 333 13.55 20.41 -2.13
CA TYR A 333 13.10 19.55 -3.21
C TYR A 333 12.51 20.42 -4.33
N VAL A 334 13.02 20.30 -5.54
CA VAL A 334 12.55 21.08 -6.68
C VAL A 334 12.27 20.17 -7.88
N HIS A 335 11.03 20.18 -8.34
CA HIS A 335 10.61 19.61 -9.62
C HIS A 335 10.10 20.71 -10.54
N ALA A 336 10.91 21.11 -11.52
CA ALA A 336 10.58 22.15 -12.50
C ALA A 336 11.16 21.77 -13.87
N PRO A 337 10.54 20.82 -14.59
CA PRO A 337 11.09 20.27 -15.82
C PRO A 337 11.27 21.36 -16.89
N GLY A 338 12.41 21.32 -17.58
CA GLY A 338 12.74 22.28 -18.66
C GLY A 338 13.06 23.70 -18.18
N LYS A 339 13.36 23.90 -16.89
CA LYS A 339 13.72 25.21 -16.32
C LYS A 339 15.15 25.21 -15.78
N VAL A 340 15.81 26.39 -15.86
CA VAL A 340 16.96 26.68 -15.02
C VAL A 340 16.46 26.91 -13.60
N ILE A 341 17.06 26.26 -12.62
CA ILE A 341 16.68 26.38 -11.22
C ILE A 341 17.79 27.15 -10.49
N ALA A 342 17.44 28.23 -9.83
CA ALA A 342 18.33 28.99 -8.97
C ALA A 342 17.71 29.11 -7.56
N LEU A 343 18.42 28.63 -6.55
CA LEU A 343 18.05 28.75 -5.14
C LEU A 343 19.05 29.68 -4.45
N VAL A 344 18.57 30.74 -3.83
CA VAL A 344 19.44 31.75 -3.14
C VAL A 344 18.88 32.02 -1.75
N GLY A 345 19.60 31.59 -0.72
CA GLY A 345 19.25 31.84 0.68
C GLY A 345 17.96 31.19 1.16
N VAL A 346 17.49 30.09 0.51
CA VAL A 346 16.24 29.40 0.85
C VAL A 346 16.49 27.98 1.31
N ASN A 347 15.73 27.54 2.33
CA ASN A 347 15.94 26.24 2.95
C ASN A 347 14.61 25.51 3.16
N ASN A 348 14.66 24.17 3.10
CA ASN A 348 13.57 23.28 3.42
C ASN A 348 12.29 23.53 2.59
N LEU A 349 12.43 24.00 1.35
CA LEU A 349 11.31 24.22 0.44
C LEU A 349 10.99 22.96 -0.37
N VAL A 350 9.73 22.86 -0.73
CA VAL A 350 9.21 22.01 -1.79
C VAL A 350 8.65 22.92 -2.88
N VAL A 351 9.23 22.85 -4.04
CA VAL A 351 8.79 23.59 -5.24
C VAL A 351 8.46 22.59 -6.33
N VAL A 352 7.20 22.56 -6.75
CA VAL A 352 6.75 21.60 -7.78
C VAL A 352 5.95 22.34 -8.84
N GLN A 353 6.47 22.34 -10.05
CA GLN A 353 5.83 22.95 -11.22
C GLN A 353 5.29 21.86 -12.15
N THR A 354 4.03 22.06 -12.57
CA THR A 354 3.42 21.39 -13.72
C THR A 354 3.12 22.42 -14.79
N GLU A 355 2.54 22.00 -15.89
CA GLU A 355 2.15 22.91 -16.98
C GLU A 355 1.14 23.99 -16.53
N ASP A 356 0.22 23.60 -15.64
CA ASP A 356 -0.96 24.36 -15.22
C ASP A 356 -0.92 24.84 -13.75
N ALA A 357 0.08 24.42 -12.98
CA ALA A 357 0.14 24.75 -11.55
C ALA A 357 1.56 24.83 -11.00
N LEU A 358 1.73 25.64 -9.95
CA LEU A 358 2.95 25.75 -9.16
C LEU A 358 2.62 25.60 -7.68
N LEU A 359 3.23 24.63 -7.03
CA LEU A 359 3.24 24.46 -5.57
C LEU A 359 4.53 25.02 -4.99
N ILE A 360 4.41 25.82 -3.96
CA ILE A 360 5.53 26.24 -3.09
C ILE A 360 5.08 26.03 -1.64
N THR A 361 5.80 25.20 -0.90
CA THR A 361 5.55 24.94 0.51
C THR A 361 6.86 24.61 1.23
N THR A 362 6.86 24.57 2.56
CA THR A 362 7.99 24.03 3.31
C THR A 362 7.85 22.51 3.45
N ARG A 363 8.94 21.78 3.64
CA ARG A 363 8.93 20.33 3.88
C ARG A 363 8.05 19.94 5.07
N GLU A 364 8.10 20.73 6.15
CA GLU A 364 7.30 20.53 7.37
C GLU A 364 5.78 20.56 7.09
N ARG A 365 5.36 21.38 6.11
CA ARG A 365 3.95 21.54 5.75
C ARG A 365 3.51 20.73 4.54
N SER A 366 4.35 19.82 4.05
CA SER A 366 4.05 19.02 2.88
C SER A 366 2.81 18.09 3.05
N GLN A 367 2.46 17.74 4.28
CA GLN A 367 1.23 17.00 4.59
C GLN A 367 -0.04 17.85 4.35
N ASP A 368 0.07 19.18 4.47
CA ASP A 368 -1.07 20.11 4.33
C ASP A 368 -1.48 20.32 2.86
N VAL A 369 -0.70 19.85 1.90
CA VAL A 369 -0.99 20.00 0.45
C VAL A 369 -2.35 19.44 0.08
N GLY A 370 -2.83 18.39 0.75
CA GLY A 370 -4.18 17.88 0.56
C GLY A 370 -5.30 18.92 0.80
N ALA A 371 -5.06 19.93 1.65
CA ALA A 371 -6.01 21.01 1.89
C ALA A 371 -6.15 21.97 0.67
N VAL A 372 -5.11 22.05 -0.17
CA VAL A 372 -5.16 22.83 -1.43
C VAL A 372 -6.19 22.20 -2.37
N VAL A 373 -6.16 20.87 -2.49
CA VAL A 373 -7.11 20.11 -3.32
C VAL A 373 -8.56 20.33 -2.85
N ALA A 374 -8.79 20.31 -1.52
CA ALA A 374 -10.10 20.59 -0.95
C ALA A 374 -10.59 22.03 -1.29
N LYS A 375 -9.69 23.03 -1.24
CA LYS A 375 -10.00 24.41 -1.59
C LYS A 375 -10.27 24.58 -3.10
N LEU A 376 -9.49 23.92 -3.97
CA LEU A 376 -9.74 23.92 -5.41
C LEU A 376 -11.11 23.33 -5.74
N LYS A 377 -11.47 22.22 -5.10
CA LYS A 377 -12.80 21.60 -5.24
C LYS A 377 -13.92 22.57 -4.83
N SER A 378 -13.79 23.23 -3.68
CA SER A 378 -14.79 24.20 -3.21
C SER A 378 -14.88 25.47 -4.09
N ALA A 379 -13.80 25.80 -4.83
CA ALA A 379 -13.76 26.87 -5.80
C ALA A 379 -14.23 26.47 -7.20
N GLY A 380 -14.72 25.24 -7.39
CA GLY A 380 -15.19 24.71 -8.68
C GLY A 380 -14.08 24.44 -9.71
N ARG A 381 -12.79 24.41 -9.28
CA ARG A 381 -11.64 24.14 -10.15
C ARG A 381 -11.34 22.64 -10.19
N GLU A 382 -12.31 21.89 -10.70
CA GLU A 382 -12.18 20.43 -10.86
C GLU A 382 -11.14 20.03 -11.93
N ASP A 383 -10.84 20.93 -12.84
CA ASP A 383 -9.80 20.84 -13.87
C ASP A 383 -8.39 20.72 -13.28
N LEU A 384 -8.18 21.19 -12.06
CA LEU A 384 -6.89 21.20 -11.36
C LEU A 384 -6.75 20.11 -10.27
N ILE A 385 -7.73 19.22 -10.14
CA ILE A 385 -7.70 18.20 -9.10
C ILE A 385 -7.77 16.75 -9.60
#